data_4bc84a0ce6340ce8b573320caaa04ca3
#
_entry.id   4bc84a0ce6340ce8b573320caaa04ca3
#
_cell.length_a   1.000
_cell.length_b   1.000
_cell.length_c   1.000
_cell.angle_alpha   90.00
_cell.angle_beta   90.00
_cell.angle_gamma   90.00
#
_symmetry.space_group_name_H-M   'P 1'
#
loop_
_entity.id
_entity.type
_entity.pdbx_description
1 polymer ?
#
loop_
_entity_poly.entity_id
_entity_poly.type
_entity_poly.pdbx_seq_one_letter_code
_entity_poly.pdbx_strand_id
1 'polypeptide(L)'
;MIGKRFHKLTVLSQAPATAGNRSKRWNCKCDCGAETISRSDALKNGRAKSCGCHRAELGGKRMVEMHTTHGMCGTPEYRAWQSMRNRCSDTSDMNYGGRGITVCDRWHDFDAFYADMGSRPEGMTLDRIDVNGNYEPSNCRWADREVQANNTRTNVVIEHDGKTKTVAEWAKHYGIPAWKLYQRLSRDGLAFAEAIVDNDRRYNEGVVA
;
A
#
# COMPACT_ATOMS: atom_id res chain seq x y z
N MET A 1 43.83 28.57 -21.23
CA MET A 1 42.65 27.70 -20.99
C MET A 1 41.39 28.50 -20.59
N ILE A 2 41.57 29.78 -20.30
CA ILE A 2 40.44 30.67 -19.94
C ILE A 2 39.40 30.69 -21.08
N GLY A 3 38.14 30.63 -20.78
CA GLY A 3 37.04 30.57 -21.73
C GLY A 3 36.80 29.21 -22.38
N LYS A 4 37.70 28.22 -22.24
CA LYS A 4 37.48 26.87 -22.79
C LYS A 4 36.49 26.08 -21.97
N ARG A 5 35.64 25.35 -22.66
CA ARG A 5 34.67 24.44 -22.06
C ARG A 5 35.15 23.00 -22.09
N PHE A 6 34.98 22.30 -20.96
CA PHE A 6 35.26 20.89 -20.78
C PHE A 6 34.03 20.21 -20.15
N HIS A 7 33.30 19.48 -20.93
CA HIS A 7 31.99 18.90 -20.52
C HIS A 7 31.02 19.97 -19.95
N LYS A 8 30.61 19.86 -18.70
CA LYS A 8 29.75 20.82 -17.99
C LYS A 8 30.54 21.95 -17.31
N LEU A 9 31.86 22.07 -17.54
CA LEU A 9 32.73 23.05 -16.88
C LEU A 9 33.28 24.06 -17.89
N THR A 10 33.13 25.35 -17.60
CA THR A 10 33.78 26.47 -18.33
C THR A 10 34.86 27.07 -17.45
N VAL A 11 36.06 27.19 -17.99
CA VAL A 11 37.23 27.75 -17.26
C VAL A 11 37.13 29.27 -17.17
N LEU A 12 37.09 29.82 -15.96
CA LEU A 12 36.99 31.24 -15.69
C LEU A 12 38.35 31.90 -15.53
N SER A 13 39.20 31.36 -14.65
CA SER A 13 40.52 31.95 -14.30
C SER A 13 41.48 30.87 -13.79
N GLN A 14 42.76 31.22 -13.67
CA GLN A 14 43.73 30.35 -13.02
C GLN A 14 43.55 30.44 -11.49
N ALA A 15 43.44 29.30 -10.82
CA ALA A 15 43.39 29.25 -9.36
C ALA A 15 44.78 29.46 -8.75
N PRO A 16 44.88 29.99 -7.52
CA PRO A 16 46.13 30.14 -6.81
C PRO A 16 46.92 28.82 -6.68
N ALA A 17 48.24 28.93 -6.72
CA ALA A 17 49.09 27.78 -6.47
C ALA A 17 48.95 27.31 -5.02
N THR A 18 48.80 26.02 -4.80
CA THR A 18 48.78 25.43 -3.46
C THR A 18 50.20 24.94 -3.12
N ALA A 19 50.72 25.28 -1.95
CA ALA A 19 52.03 24.83 -1.48
C ALA A 19 52.15 23.30 -1.62
N GLY A 20 53.27 22.85 -2.22
CA GLY A 20 53.55 21.42 -2.46
C GLY A 20 52.92 20.79 -3.69
N ASN A 21 52.06 21.50 -4.44
CA ASN A 21 51.40 20.93 -5.63
C ASN A 21 51.81 21.71 -6.91
N ARG A 22 52.59 21.08 -7.79
CA ARG A 22 53.06 21.66 -9.06
C ARG A 22 52.02 21.69 -10.19
N SER A 23 50.82 21.10 -9.98
CA SER A 23 49.80 21.01 -11.03
C SER A 23 49.03 22.32 -11.16
N LYS A 24 48.92 22.87 -12.37
CA LYS A 24 48.09 24.06 -12.65
C LYS A 24 46.59 23.72 -12.39
N ARG A 25 45.94 24.58 -11.61
CA ARG A 25 44.52 24.47 -11.25
C ARG A 25 43.75 25.66 -11.83
N TRP A 26 42.47 25.45 -12.07
CA TRP A 26 41.60 26.42 -12.73
C TRP A 26 40.27 26.55 -11.98
N ASN A 27 39.81 27.77 -11.79
CA ASN A 27 38.46 28.06 -11.35
C ASN A 27 37.53 27.83 -12.54
N CYS A 28 36.53 27.02 -12.36
CA CYS A 28 35.56 26.62 -13.39
C CYS A 28 34.15 26.87 -12.92
N LYS A 29 33.29 27.34 -13.80
CA LYS A 29 31.86 27.41 -13.59
C LYS A 29 31.19 26.22 -14.25
N CYS A 30 30.32 25.51 -13.51
CA CYS A 30 29.56 24.39 -13.99
C CYS A 30 28.23 24.87 -14.58
N ASP A 31 27.65 24.12 -15.54
CA ASP A 31 26.33 24.42 -16.13
C ASP A 31 25.22 24.49 -15.07
N CYS A 32 25.34 23.82 -13.94
CA CYS A 32 24.43 23.92 -12.80
C CYS A 32 24.57 25.24 -12.00
N GLY A 33 25.46 26.12 -12.38
CA GLY A 33 25.74 27.40 -11.71
C GLY A 33 26.81 27.35 -10.64
N ALA A 34 27.16 26.19 -10.11
CA ALA A 34 28.17 26.06 -9.06
C ALA A 34 29.61 26.28 -9.61
N GLU A 35 30.49 26.88 -8.78
CA GLU A 35 31.89 27.02 -9.08
C GLU A 35 32.71 25.88 -8.44
N THR A 36 33.76 25.49 -9.12
CA THR A 36 34.68 24.44 -8.66
C THR A 36 36.11 24.67 -9.15
N ILE A 37 37.07 24.11 -8.45
CA ILE A 37 38.48 24.17 -8.86
C ILE A 37 38.88 22.81 -9.41
N SER A 38 39.38 22.79 -10.65
CA SER A 38 39.84 21.57 -11.31
C SER A 38 41.26 21.65 -11.80
N ARG A 39 41.99 20.52 -11.82
CA ARG A 39 43.34 20.41 -12.34
C ARG A 39 43.35 20.40 -13.86
N SER A 40 44.42 20.96 -14.47
CA SER A 40 44.59 20.99 -15.93
C SER A 40 44.48 19.60 -16.58
N ASP A 41 45.09 18.60 -15.97
CA ASP A 41 45.13 17.23 -16.47
C ASP A 41 43.70 16.60 -16.38
N ALA A 42 43.01 16.82 -15.27
CA ALA A 42 41.66 16.31 -15.07
C ALA A 42 40.61 16.89 -16.06
N LEU A 43 40.78 18.16 -16.42
CA LEU A 43 39.97 18.81 -17.46
C LEU A 43 40.29 18.23 -18.86
N LYS A 44 41.57 18.11 -19.21
CA LYS A 44 42.02 17.68 -20.54
C LYS A 44 41.66 16.19 -20.81
N ASN A 45 41.80 15.33 -19.82
CA ASN A 45 41.54 13.88 -19.96
C ASN A 45 40.08 13.48 -19.63
N GLY A 46 39.21 14.48 -19.38
CA GLY A 46 37.78 14.26 -19.15
C GLY A 46 37.43 13.63 -17.78
N ARG A 47 38.39 13.57 -16.84
CA ARG A 47 38.08 13.09 -15.47
C ARG A 47 37.22 14.09 -14.70
N ALA A 48 37.40 15.40 -14.92
CA ALA A 48 36.58 16.47 -14.36
C ALA A 48 35.46 16.83 -15.34
N LYS A 49 34.27 16.29 -15.17
CA LYS A 49 33.12 16.50 -16.06
C LYS A 49 32.13 17.55 -15.56
N SER A 50 32.08 17.81 -14.24
CA SER A 50 31.17 18.75 -13.57
C SER A 50 31.72 19.12 -12.18
N CYS A 51 31.00 19.96 -11.43
CA CYS A 51 31.31 20.26 -10.02
C CYS A 51 31.02 19.08 -9.05
N GLY A 52 30.52 17.96 -9.56
CA GLY A 52 30.00 16.82 -8.83
C GLY A 52 28.51 16.51 -9.12
N CYS A 53 27.77 17.50 -9.63
CA CYS A 53 26.33 17.36 -9.94
C CYS A 53 26.04 16.22 -10.90
N HIS A 54 26.87 16.00 -11.91
CA HIS A 54 26.72 14.90 -12.87
C HIS A 54 26.82 13.52 -12.21
N ARG A 55 27.70 13.38 -11.21
CA ARG A 55 27.81 12.14 -10.43
C ARG A 55 26.58 11.91 -9.56
N ALA A 56 26.05 12.97 -8.94
CA ALA A 56 24.83 12.91 -8.15
C ALA A 56 23.60 12.55 -9.01
N GLU A 57 23.46 13.15 -10.22
CA GLU A 57 22.42 12.82 -11.17
C GLU A 57 22.46 11.35 -11.61
N LEU A 58 23.65 10.85 -11.97
CA LEU A 58 23.82 9.46 -12.40
C LEU A 58 23.62 8.48 -11.25
N GLY A 59 24.09 8.81 -10.06
CA GLY A 59 23.91 8.00 -8.86
C GLY A 59 22.43 7.90 -8.47
N GLY A 60 21.70 9.02 -8.52
CA GLY A 60 20.26 9.03 -8.24
C GLY A 60 19.48 8.19 -9.25
N LYS A 61 19.72 8.36 -10.55
CA LYS A 61 19.06 7.56 -11.60
C LYS A 61 19.36 6.06 -11.45
N ARG A 62 20.60 5.69 -11.24
CA ARG A 62 21.03 4.30 -11.07
C ARG A 62 20.41 3.65 -9.83
N MET A 63 20.28 4.39 -8.72
CA MET A 63 19.60 3.91 -7.51
C MET A 63 18.12 3.66 -7.77
N VAL A 64 17.43 4.57 -8.46
CA VAL A 64 16.00 4.40 -8.82
C VAL A 64 15.83 3.19 -9.74
N GLU A 65 16.62 3.07 -10.81
CA GLU A 65 16.56 1.94 -11.75
C GLU A 65 16.84 0.59 -11.08
N MET A 66 17.81 0.53 -10.14
CA MET A 66 18.16 -0.71 -9.44
C MET A 66 17.11 -1.15 -8.40
N HIS A 67 16.33 -0.21 -7.86
CA HIS A 67 15.38 -0.49 -6.79
C HIS A 67 13.90 -0.41 -7.22
N THR A 68 13.61 -0.04 -8.48
CA THR A 68 12.27 -0.04 -9.01
C THR A 68 11.98 -1.38 -9.68
N THR A 69 11.34 -2.30 -8.97
CA THR A 69 10.90 -3.60 -9.52
C THR A 69 9.58 -3.47 -10.28
N HIS A 70 8.57 -2.84 -9.68
CA HIS A 70 7.22 -2.72 -10.27
C HIS A 70 6.67 -1.29 -10.25
N GLY A 71 7.42 -0.30 -9.67
CA GLY A 71 7.02 1.11 -9.61
C GLY A 71 5.80 1.44 -8.75
N MET A 72 5.19 0.46 -8.11
CA MET A 72 3.94 0.60 -7.35
C MET A 72 4.12 0.70 -5.83
N CYS A 73 5.38 0.86 -5.35
CA CYS A 73 5.64 1.08 -3.93
C CYS A 73 4.84 2.28 -3.41
N GLY A 74 4.07 2.09 -2.34
CA GLY A 74 3.24 3.16 -1.76
C GLY A 74 1.83 3.29 -2.35
N THR A 75 1.46 2.52 -3.37
CA THR A 75 0.06 2.42 -3.82
C THR A 75 -0.80 1.73 -2.75
N PRO A 76 -2.12 1.95 -2.76
CA PRO A 76 -3.05 1.26 -1.87
C PRO A 76 -2.98 -0.27 -2.00
N GLU A 77 -2.83 -0.78 -3.21
CA GLU A 77 -2.71 -2.22 -3.53
C GLU A 77 -1.45 -2.81 -2.92
N TYR A 78 -0.31 -2.14 -3.10
CA TYR A 78 0.96 -2.58 -2.54
C TYR A 78 0.92 -2.63 -1.01
N ARG A 79 0.32 -1.62 -0.38
CA ARG A 79 0.12 -1.61 1.08
C ARG A 79 -0.79 -2.74 1.55
N ALA A 80 -1.86 -3.04 0.80
CA ALA A 80 -2.76 -4.15 1.11
C ALA A 80 -2.02 -5.49 1.04
N TRP A 81 -1.25 -5.72 -0.04
CA TRP A 81 -0.42 -6.89 -0.22
C TRP A 81 0.65 -7.05 0.88
N GLN A 82 1.36 -5.98 1.20
CA GLN A 82 2.37 -5.99 2.26
C GLN A 82 1.75 -6.27 3.64
N SER A 83 0.60 -5.64 3.94
CA SER A 83 -0.15 -5.86 5.18
C SER A 83 -0.65 -7.30 5.30
N MET A 84 -1.15 -7.89 4.22
CA MET A 84 -1.55 -9.29 4.13
C MET A 84 -0.39 -10.23 4.50
N ARG A 85 0.76 -10.05 3.85
CA ARG A 85 1.96 -10.85 4.11
C ARG A 85 2.46 -10.73 5.54
N ASN A 86 2.52 -9.51 6.06
CA ASN A 86 2.96 -9.26 7.44
C ASN A 86 2.06 -9.97 8.46
N ARG A 87 0.73 -9.88 8.29
CA ARG A 87 -0.22 -10.56 9.18
C ARG A 87 -0.09 -12.08 9.14
N CYS A 88 0.14 -12.66 7.98
CA CYS A 88 0.31 -14.11 7.85
C CYS A 88 1.67 -14.60 8.35
N SER A 89 2.73 -13.78 8.28
CA SER A 89 4.06 -14.12 8.78
C SER A 89 4.19 -13.95 10.30
N ASP A 90 3.32 -13.18 10.93
CA ASP A 90 3.30 -12.97 12.38
C ASP A 90 2.54 -14.10 13.08
N THR A 91 3.28 -15.06 13.61
CA THR A 91 2.71 -16.20 14.36
C THR A 91 2.12 -15.81 15.72
N SER A 92 2.37 -14.61 16.20
CA SER A 92 1.74 -14.05 17.41
C SER A 92 0.36 -13.48 17.15
N ASP A 93 0.04 -13.15 15.90
CA ASP A 93 -1.30 -12.67 15.53
C ASP A 93 -2.32 -13.82 15.50
N MET A 94 -3.09 -13.93 16.58
CA MET A 94 -4.11 -14.97 16.77
C MET A 94 -5.31 -14.87 15.81
N ASN A 95 -5.34 -13.88 14.92
CA ASN A 95 -6.36 -13.77 13.87
C ASN A 95 -5.86 -14.24 12.50
N TYR A 96 -4.54 -14.35 12.31
CA TYR A 96 -3.91 -14.70 11.01
C TYR A 96 -2.82 -15.76 11.18
N GLY A 97 -1.54 -15.38 11.24
CA GLY A 97 -0.43 -16.31 11.28
C GLY A 97 -0.47 -17.27 12.46
N GLY A 98 -0.89 -16.82 13.64
CA GLY A 98 -1.08 -17.67 14.83
C GLY A 98 -2.18 -18.73 14.68
N ARG A 99 -3.05 -18.62 13.65
CA ARG A 99 -4.06 -19.63 13.28
C ARG A 99 -3.63 -20.51 12.11
N GLY A 100 -2.43 -20.29 11.57
CA GLY A 100 -1.97 -20.99 10.38
C GLY A 100 -2.54 -20.43 9.05
N ILE A 101 -3.12 -19.22 9.06
CA ILE A 101 -3.53 -18.56 7.81
C ILE A 101 -2.28 -18.16 7.04
N THR A 102 -2.20 -18.57 5.78
CA THR A 102 -1.07 -18.35 4.89
C THR A 102 -1.45 -17.54 3.66
N VAL A 103 -0.43 -17.13 2.93
CA VAL A 103 -0.58 -16.54 1.59
C VAL A 103 -0.14 -17.60 0.58
N CYS A 104 -0.89 -17.78 -0.50
CA CYS A 104 -0.51 -18.71 -1.57
C CYS A 104 0.84 -18.34 -2.17
N ASP A 105 1.59 -19.33 -2.66
CA ASP A 105 2.95 -19.15 -3.17
C ASP A 105 3.02 -18.11 -4.28
N ARG A 106 2.03 -18.08 -5.17
CA ARG A 106 1.94 -17.13 -6.27
C ARG A 106 1.96 -15.66 -5.78
N TRP A 107 1.33 -15.37 -4.64
CA TRP A 107 1.22 -14.01 -4.09
C TRP A 107 2.38 -13.60 -3.19
N HIS A 108 3.45 -14.39 -3.14
CA HIS A 108 4.74 -13.90 -2.66
C HIS A 108 5.35 -12.87 -3.62
N ASP A 109 4.93 -12.87 -4.89
CA ASP A 109 5.21 -11.85 -5.88
C ASP A 109 4.05 -10.85 -5.97
N PHE A 110 4.37 -9.54 -5.92
CA PHE A 110 3.39 -8.48 -6.01
C PHE A 110 2.72 -8.37 -7.38
N ASP A 111 3.49 -8.58 -8.46
CA ASP A 111 2.95 -8.48 -9.83
C ASP A 111 1.89 -9.56 -10.07
N ALA A 112 2.10 -10.76 -9.53
CA ALA A 112 1.13 -11.83 -9.58
C ALA A 112 -0.12 -11.54 -8.74
N PHE A 113 0.04 -10.96 -7.54
CA PHE A 113 -1.08 -10.48 -6.72
C PHE A 113 -1.89 -9.40 -7.45
N TYR A 114 -1.21 -8.42 -8.05
CA TYR A 114 -1.88 -7.33 -8.76
C TYR A 114 -2.57 -7.81 -10.04
N ALA A 115 -2.00 -8.78 -10.75
CA ALA A 115 -2.62 -9.39 -11.92
C ALA A 115 -3.94 -10.10 -11.58
N ASP A 116 -4.01 -10.77 -10.41
CA ASP A 116 -5.21 -11.50 -9.97
C ASP A 116 -6.27 -10.56 -9.37
N MET A 117 -5.87 -9.58 -8.57
CA MET A 117 -6.78 -8.71 -7.82
C MET A 117 -7.15 -7.39 -8.51
N GLY A 118 -6.33 -6.96 -9.48
CA GLY A 118 -6.50 -5.68 -10.18
C GLY A 118 -6.36 -4.47 -9.27
N SER A 119 -6.77 -3.31 -9.81
CA SER A 119 -6.77 -2.04 -9.06
C SER A 119 -7.80 -2.07 -7.94
N ARG A 120 -7.41 -1.53 -6.79
CA ARG A 120 -8.30 -1.40 -5.63
C ARG A 120 -9.34 -0.30 -5.87
N PRO A 121 -10.66 -0.60 -5.87
CA PRO A 121 -11.69 0.44 -5.92
C PRO A 121 -11.60 1.35 -4.69
N GLU A 122 -12.01 2.61 -4.85
CA GLU A 122 -11.99 3.58 -3.76
C GLU A 122 -12.84 3.11 -2.56
N GLY A 123 -12.33 3.29 -1.36
CA GLY A 123 -13.01 2.88 -0.12
C GLY A 123 -12.98 1.38 0.17
N MET A 124 -12.57 0.53 -0.77
CA MET A 124 -12.51 -0.93 -0.56
C MET A 124 -11.18 -1.37 0.08
N THR A 125 -11.18 -2.53 0.70
CA THR A 125 -9.99 -3.17 1.28
C THR A 125 -9.98 -4.66 0.96
N LEU A 126 -8.80 -5.27 1.07
CA LEU A 126 -8.64 -6.71 0.82
C LEU A 126 -9.39 -7.52 1.90
N ASP A 127 -10.29 -8.39 1.46
CA ASP A 127 -11.11 -9.25 2.30
C ASP A 127 -11.02 -10.70 1.83
N ARG A 128 -11.10 -11.66 2.76
CA ARG A 128 -11.20 -13.09 2.45
C ARG A 128 -12.67 -13.49 2.48
N ILE A 129 -13.16 -14.17 1.47
CA ILE A 129 -14.54 -14.64 1.38
C ILE A 129 -14.83 -15.62 2.53
N ASP A 130 -13.99 -16.63 2.70
CA ASP A 130 -13.95 -17.46 3.91
C ASP A 130 -12.85 -16.94 4.86
N VAL A 131 -13.26 -16.41 5.98
CA VAL A 131 -12.35 -15.86 7.01
C VAL A 131 -11.43 -16.91 7.64
N ASN A 132 -11.71 -18.19 7.47
CA ASN A 132 -10.90 -19.30 7.94
C ASN A 132 -9.93 -19.84 6.87
N GLY A 133 -10.17 -19.49 5.60
CA GLY A 133 -9.32 -19.86 4.47
C GLY A 133 -8.08 -18.98 4.33
N ASN A 134 -7.17 -19.40 3.46
CA ASN A 134 -5.94 -18.69 3.16
C ASN A 134 -6.16 -17.52 2.21
N TYR A 135 -5.14 -16.68 2.06
CA TYR A 135 -5.12 -15.65 1.02
C TYR A 135 -4.72 -16.28 -0.31
N GLU A 136 -5.68 -16.37 -1.21
CA GLU A 136 -5.54 -16.91 -2.56
C GLU A 136 -6.58 -16.29 -3.49
N PRO A 137 -6.41 -16.33 -4.83
CA PRO A 137 -7.32 -15.69 -5.79
C PRO A 137 -8.78 -16.14 -5.64
N SER A 138 -9.02 -17.41 -5.33
CA SER A 138 -10.36 -17.98 -5.14
C SER A 138 -11.06 -17.51 -3.87
N ASN A 139 -10.30 -17.08 -2.87
CA ASN A 139 -10.79 -16.72 -1.54
C ASN A 139 -10.66 -15.22 -1.22
N CYS A 140 -10.20 -14.38 -2.14
CA CYS A 140 -9.99 -12.96 -1.87
C CYS A 140 -10.81 -12.07 -2.80
N ARG A 141 -11.18 -10.91 -2.28
CA ARG A 141 -11.90 -9.86 -3.02
C ARG A 141 -11.56 -8.48 -2.47
N TRP A 142 -11.84 -7.44 -3.24
CA TRP A 142 -11.97 -6.09 -2.73
C TRP A 142 -13.38 -5.92 -2.14
N ALA A 143 -13.49 -5.53 -0.88
CA ALA A 143 -14.75 -5.40 -0.17
C ALA A 143 -14.86 -4.05 0.52
N ASP A 144 -16.06 -3.52 0.57
CA ASP A 144 -16.38 -2.33 1.34
C ASP A 144 -16.49 -2.64 2.85
N ARG A 145 -16.72 -1.59 3.62
CA ARG A 145 -16.80 -1.71 5.09
C ARG A 145 -18.02 -2.53 5.56
N GLU A 146 -19.13 -2.47 4.84
CA GLU A 146 -20.35 -3.20 5.21
C GLU A 146 -20.14 -4.71 5.00
N VAL A 147 -19.59 -5.09 3.85
CA VAL A 147 -19.26 -6.49 3.54
C VAL A 147 -18.26 -7.04 4.56
N GLN A 148 -17.21 -6.29 4.88
CA GLN A 148 -16.22 -6.74 5.88
C GLN A 148 -16.79 -6.85 7.29
N ALA A 149 -17.66 -5.91 7.71
CA ALA A 149 -18.32 -5.99 9.00
C ALA A 149 -19.20 -7.24 9.12
N ASN A 150 -19.84 -7.64 8.02
CA ASN A 150 -20.66 -8.85 7.96
C ASN A 150 -19.83 -10.13 7.77
N ASN A 151 -18.56 -10.02 7.36
CA ASN A 151 -17.67 -11.14 7.13
C ASN A 151 -16.66 -11.32 8.28
N THR A 152 -17.10 -11.25 9.52
CA THR A 152 -16.25 -11.51 10.67
C THR A 152 -16.62 -12.85 11.33
N ARG A 153 -15.61 -13.52 11.88
CA ARG A 153 -15.75 -14.82 12.55
C ARG A 153 -16.68 -14.80 13.76
N THR A 154 -16.87 -13.63 14.37
CA THR A 154 -17.70 -13.44 15.55
C THR A 154 -19.16 -13.16 15.20
N ASN A 155 -19.50 -13.00 13.93
CA ASN A 155 -20.87 -12.78 13.52
C ASN A 155 -21.70 -14.06 13.70
N VAL A 156 -22.86 -13.89 14.29
CA VAL A 156 -23.86 -14.94 14.37
C VAL A 156 -24.57 -15.03 13.01
N VAL A 157 -24.47 -16.20 12.40
CA VAL A 157 -25.06 -16.50 11.11
C VAL A 157 -26.27 -17.41 11.32
N ILE A 158 -27.40 -17.10 10.68
CA ILE A 158 -28.65 -17.79 10.83
C ILE A 158 -29.15 -18.20 9.45
N GLU A 159 -29.56 -19.47 9.33
CA GLU A 159 -30.29 -19.97 8.15
C GLU A 159 -31.79 -19.84 8.37
N HIS A 160 -32.45 -19.19 7.44
CA HIS A 160 -33.90 -19.02 7.44
C HIS A 160 -34.43 -18.93 6.00
N ASP A 161 -35.53 -19.62 5.67
CA ASP A 161 -36.11 -19.70 4.32
C ASP A 161 -35.08 -20.03 3.22
N GLY A 162 -34.19 -20.98 3.51
CA GLY A 162 -33.14 -21.44 2.59
C GLY A 162 -32.04 -20.39 2.30
N LYS A 163 -31.97 -19.32 3.09
CA LYS A 163 -30.94 -18.27 2.99
C LYS A 163 -30.16 -18.19 4.28
N THR A 164 -28.84 -18.07 4.13
CA THR A 164 -27.89 -17.91 5.24
C THR A 164 -27.41 -16.47 5.27
N LYS A 165 -27.66 -15.76 6.38
CA LYS A 165 -27.25 -14.36 6.57
C LYS A 165 -26.82 -14.10 8.00
N THR A 166 -26.04 -13.06 8.23
CA THR A 166 -25.74 -12.55 9.57
C THR A 166 -27.00 -11.96 10.22
N VAL A 167 -27.00 -11.85 11.55
CA VAL A 167 -28.11 -11.19 12.27
C VAL A 167 -28.30 -9.75 11.79
N ALA A 168 -27.20 -9.03 11.46
CA ALA A 168 -27.27 -7.66 10.95
C ALA A 168 -27.93 -7.60 9.56
N GLU A 169 -27.60 -8.53 8.66
CA GLU A 169 -28.24 -8.61 7.34
C GLU A 169 -29.71 -9.00 7.42
N TRP A 170 -30.06 -9.92 8.34
CA TRP A 170 -31.46 -10.25 8.60
C TRP A 170 -32.24 -9.07 9.19
N ALA A 171 -31.61 -8.33 10.11
CA ALA A 171 -32.20 -7.12 10.68
C ALA A 171 -32.52 -6.08 9.59
N LYS A 172 -31.56 -5.85 8.66
CA LYS A 172 -31.75 -4.99 7.50
C LYS A 172 -32.87 -5.51 6.58
N HIS A 173 -32.91 -6.83 6.36
CA HIS A 173 -33.91 -7.47 5.50
C HIS A 173 -35.36 -7.30 6.02
N TYR A 174 -35.57 -7.38 7.35
CA TYR A 174 -36.86 -7.23 7.98
C TYR A 174 -37.16 -5.82 8.49
N GLY A 175 -36.27 -4.84 8.24
CA GLY A 175 -36.44 -3.46 8.69
C GLY A 175 -36.39 -3.30 10.22
N ILE A 176 -35.74 -4.22 10.93
CA ILE A 176 -35.61 -4.22 12.39
C ILE A 176 -34.24 -3.65 12.74
N PRO A 177 -34.11 -2.77 13.77
CA PRO A 177 -32.78 -2.36 14.25
C PRO A 177 -31.95 -3.57 14.68
N ALA A 178 -30.69 -3.66 14.21
CA ALA A 178 -29.83 -4.83 14.46
C ALA A 178 -29.67 -5.12 15.96
N TRP A 179 -29.48 -4.09 16.78
CA TRP A 179 -29.38 -4.25 18.24
C TRP A 179 -30.61 -4.89 18.87
N LYS A 180 -31.82 -4.58 18.33
CA LYS A 180 -33.10 -5.14 18.81
C LYS A 180 -33.20 -6.63 18.46
N LEU A 181 -32.81 -7.00 17.24
CA LEU A 181 -32.78 -8.41 16.83
C LEU A 181 -31.75 -9.21 17.64
N TYR A 182 -30.54 -8.66 17.85
CA TYR A 182 -29.54 -9.26 18.74
C TYR A 182 -30.06 -9.45 20.17
N GLN A 183 -30.75 -8.46 20.74
CA GLN A 183 -31.34 -8.56 22.08
C GLN A 183 -32.36 -9.68 22.16
N ARG A 184 -33.31 -9.76 21.21
CA ARG A 184 -34.35 -10.79 21.18
C ARG A 184 -33.73 -12.20 21.11
N LEU A 185 -32.70 -12.39 20.28
CA LEU A 185 -32.04 -13.67 20.12
C LEU A 185 -31.18 -14.06 21.33
N SER A 186 -30.37 -13.13 21.86
CA SER A 186 -29.38 -13.44 22.86
C SER A 186 -29.85 -13.30 24.31
N ARG A 187 -30.63 -12.26 24.61
CA ARG A 187 -31.09 -11.96 25.96
C ARG A 187 -32.47 -12.56 26.25
N ASP A 188 -33.38 -12.42 25.28
CA ASP A 188 -34.75 -12.84 25.50
C ASP A 188 -34.98 -14.33 25.05
N GLY A 189 -33.93 -14.92 24.40
CA GLY A 189 -33.92 -16.35 24.05
C GLY A 189 -34.96 -16.76 23.01
N LEU A 190 -35.48 -15.83 22.21
CA LEU A 190 -36.51 -16.11 21.21
C LEU A 190 -35.92 -16.91 20.03
N ALA A 191 -36.72 -17.81 19.48
CA ALA A 191 -36.43 -18.43 18.20
C ALA A 191 -36.39 -17.36 17.09
N PHE A 192 -35.59 -17.59 16.04
CA PHE A 192 -35.39 -16.57 14.98
C PHE A 192 -36.73 -16.15 14.33
N ALA A 193 -37.61 -17.11 14.04
CA ALA A 193 -38.92 -16.84 13.46
C ALA A 193 -39.79 -15.95 14.36
N GLU A 194 -39.65 -16.05 15.67
CA GLU A 194 -40.36 -15.21 16.64
C GLU A 194 -39.68 -13.84 16.78
N ALA A 195 -38.34 -13.83 16.74
CA ALA A 195 -37.55 -12.63 16.90
C ALA A 195 -37.73 -11.62 15.75
N ILE A 196 -38.03 -12.06 14.55
CA ILE A 196 -38.27 -11.21 13.37
C ILE A 196 -39.69 -10.63 13.30
N VAL A 197 -40.66 -11.18 14.07
CA VAL A 197 -42.02 -10.61 14.12
C VAL A 197 -42.01 -9.33 14.93
N ASP A 198 -42.26 -8.21 14.27
CA ASP A 198 -42.30 -6.90 14.96
C ASP A 198 -43.70 -6.69 15.58
N ASN A 199 -43.82 -7.03 16.86
CA ASN A 199 -45.02 -6.78 17.65
C ASN A 199 -45.04 -5.38 18.29
N ASP A 200 -44.06 -4.52 17.97
CA ASP A 200 -43.93 -3.20 18.59
C ASP A 200 -44.62 -2.14 17.72
N ARG A 201 -45.90 -1.88 18.01
CA ARG A 201 -46.72 -0.87 17.31
C ARG A 201 -46.10 0.53 17.26
N ARG A 202 -45.11 0.81 18.08
CA ARG A 202 -44.41 2.13 18.16
C ARG A 202 -43.41 2.38 17.03
N TYR A 203 -43.00 1.38 16.28
CA TYR A 203 -42.01 1.51 15.21
C TYR A 203 -42.65 1.63 13.80
N ASN A 204 -43.90 1.20 13.65
CA ASN A 204 -44.60 1.25 12.36
C ASN A 204 -45.23 2.61 12.02
N GLU A 205 -45.25 3.56 12.95
CA GLU A 205 -45.83 4.90 12.71
C GLU A 205 -44.85 5.93 12.15
N GLY A 206 -43.55 5.59 11.98
CA GLY A 206 -42.49 6.47 11.54
C GLY A 206 -42.02 6.29 10.07
N VAL A 207 -42.58 5.38 9.29
CA VAL A 207 -42.12 5.05 7.91
C VAL A 207 -43.16 5.40 6.84
N VAL A 208 -44.16 6.18 7.17
CA VAL A 208 -45.13 6.72 6.19
C VAL A 208 -45.13 8.24 6.32
N ALA A 209 -44.14 8.88 5.71
CA ALA A 209 -44.20 10.28 5.23
C ALA A 209 -43.12 10.49 4.18
#